data_46f40044937b4d9d07721ec182e53275
#
_entry.id   46f40044937b4d9d07721ec182e53275
#
_cell.length_a   1.000
_cell.length_b   1.000
_cell.length_c   1.000
_cell.angle_alpha   90.00
_cell.angle_beta   90.00
_cell.angle_gamma   90.00
#
_symmetry.space_group_name_H-M   'P 1'
#
loop_
_entity.id
_entity.type
_entity.pdbx_description
1 polymer ?
#
loop_
_entity_poly.entity_id
_entity_poly.type
_entity_poly.pdbx_seq_one_letter_code
_entity_poly.pdbx_strand_id
1 'polypeptide(L)'
;SEESLSDKLMRALDRTFHAFEDLATASDAVRAPVRAVLDTPLEETYVIGTGYGRARLPFSKDHIRSEILCHGLGAHVMYPDTATVLDIGGQDTKAIQVDPVGIVENFQMNDRCAAGCGRYLGYIADEMNLGLHELGPLALKSTRNVRINSTCTVFAGAELRDRLSLGEAREDILAGLHRAIILRAMSILSRSGGIRDQFTFTGGVANNGAAVKALKQLIKENYGDVTINIDPDSIYT
;
A
#
# COMPACT_ATOMS: atom_id res chain seq x y z
N SER A 1 -29.40 5.92 26.25
CA SER A 1 -28.49 4.78 26.29
C SER A 1 -27.49 4.96 25.15
N GLU A 2 -26.22 5.00 25.45
CA GLU A 2 -25.18 4.98 24.44
C GLU A 2 -25.26 3.63 23.72
N GLU A 3 -25.26 3.70 22.41
CA GLU A 3 -25.28 2.54 21.53
C GLU A 3 -23.96 1.77 21.65
N SER A 4 -24.03 0.46 21.81
CA SER A 4 -22.85 -0.40 21.98
C SER A 4 -21.93 -0.36 20.75
N LEU A 5 -20.65 -0.65 20.92
CA LEU A 5 -19.68 -0.78 19.83
C LEU A 5 -20.13 -1.85 18.82
N SER A 6 -20.73 -2.93 19.33
CA SER A 6 -21.32 -4.02 18.55
C SER A 6 -22.42 -3.52 17.60
N ASP A 7 -23.33 -2.68 18.08
CA ASP A 7 -24.41 -2.11 17.28
C ASP A 7 -23.88 -1.15 16.21
N LYS A 8 -22.87 -0.36 16.55
CA LYS A 8 -22.21 0.55 15.59
C LYS A 8 -21.51 -0.21 14.46
N LEU A 9 -20.81 -1.30 14.80
CA LEU A 9 -20.13 -2.17 13.83
C LEU A 9 -21.14 -2.91 12.94
N MET A 10 -22.21 -3.44 13.52
CA MET A 10 -23.28 -4.11 12.74
C MET A 10 -23.95 -3.14 11.78
N ARG A 11 -24.24 -1.91 12.18
CA ARG A 11 -24.78 -0.89 11.26
C ARG A 11 -23.81 -0.52 10.14
N ALA A 12 -22.52 -0.44 10.44
CA ALA A 12 -21.52 -0.17 9.41
C ALA A 12 -21.45 -1.32 8.39
N LEU A 13 -21.49 -2.56 8.86
CA LEU A 13 -21.58 -3.76 8.03
C LEU A 13 -22.85 -3.78 7.19
N ASP A 14 -24.01 -3.51 7.79
CA ASP A 14 -25.29 -3.48 7.06
C ASP A 14 -25.29 -2.41 5.97
N ARG A 15 -24.73 -1.24 6.20
CA ARG A 15 -24.57 -0.20 5.18
C ARG A 15 -23.67 -0.67 4.04
N THR A 16 -22.60 -1.37 4.36
CA THR A 16 -21.66 -1.91 3.36
C THR A 16 -22.34 -2.99 2.53
N PHE A 17 -23.10 -3.91 3.14
CA PHE A 17 -23.83 -4.95 2.43
C PHE A 17 -24.97 -4.41 1.57
N HIS A 18 -25.63 -3.33 1.98
CA HIS A 18 -26.66 -2.68 1.14
C HIS A 18 -26.07 -1.90 -0.05
N ALA A 19 -24.80 -1.51 0.02
CA ALA A 19 -24.15 -0.80 -1.08
C ALA A 19 -23.74 -1.73 -2.24
N PHE A 20 -23.70 -3.05 -2.01
CA PHE A 20 -23.26 -4.04 -2.99
C PHE A 20 -24.33 -5.16 -3.11
N GLU A 21 -25.13 -5.14 -4.18
CA GLU A 21 -26.21 -6.13 -4.42
C GLU A 21 -25.71 -7.58 -4.40
N ASP A 22 -24.50 -7.84 -4.89
CA ASP A 22 -23.87 -9.17 -4.89
C ASP A 22 -23.54 -9.70 -3.48
N LEU A 23 -23.32 -8.81 -2.51
CA LEU A 23 -23.06 -9.17 -1.12
C LEU A 23 -24.37 -9.39 -0.32
N ALA A 24 -25.49 -8.88 -0.80
CA ALA A 24 -26.78 -9.08 -0.15
C ALA A 24 -27.22 -10.56 -0.14
N THR A 25 -26.86 -11.33 -1.18
CA THR A 25 -27.14 -12.77 -1.30
C THR A 25 -26.18 -13.65 -0.48
N ALA A 26 -24.95 -13.18 -0.22
CA ALA A 26 -23.99 -13.87 0.65
C ALA A 26 -24.16 -13.53 2.15
N SER A 27 -25.16 -12.70 2.46
CA SER A 27 -25.25 -11.98 3.74
C SER A 27 -25.37 -12.89 4.96
N ASP A 28 -26.13 -13.99 4.90
CA ASP A 28 -26.37 -14.82 6.08
C ASP A 28 -25.16 -15.69 6.46
N ALA A 29 -24.41 -16.20 5.49
CA ALA A 29 -23.20 -16.95 5.73
C ALA A 29 -22.09 -16.10 6.37
N VAL A 30 -22.07 -14.78 6.10
CA VAL A 30 -21.09 -13.84 6.67
C VAL A 30 -21.62 -13.20 7.95
N ARG A 31 -22.92 -12.87 8.02
CA ARG A 31 -23.53 -12.20 9.19
C ARG A 31 -23.54 -13.07 10.44
N ALA A 32 -23.82 -14.36 10.31
CA ALA A 32 -23.91 -15.24 11.47
C ALA A 32 -22.57 -15.40 12.22
N PRO A 33 -21.41 -15.68 11.58
CA PRO A 33 -20.12 -15.70 12.24
C PRO A 33 -19.71 -14.34 12.83
N VAL A 34 -19.97 -13.24 12.09
CA VAL A 34 -19.67 -11.90 12.57
C VAL A 34 -20.49 -11.56 13.81
N ARG A 35 -21.79 -11.90 13.79
CA ARG A 35 -22.69 -11.69 14.95
C ARG A 35 -22.25 -12.51 16.15
N ALA A 36 -21.89 -13.78 15.96
CA ALA A 36 -21.37 -14.62 17.03
C ALA A 36 -20.12 -14.05 17.71
N VAL A 37 -19.22 -13.42 16.93
CA VAL A 37 -18.04 -12.73 17.47
C VAL A 37 -18.45 -11.44 18.20
N LEU A 38 -19.39 -10.67 17.65
CA LEU A 38 -19.85 -9.40 18.23
C LEU A 38 -20.72 -9.58 19.48
N ASP A 39 -21.41 -10.72 19.59
CA ASP A 39 -22.16 -11.08 20.82
C ASP A 39 -21.23 -11.56 21.96
N THR A 40 -19.94 -11.79 21.66
CA THR A 40 -18.94 -12.03 22.71
C THR A 40 -18.72 -10.73 23.47
N PRO A 41 -18.81 -10.71 24.82
CA PRO A 41 -18.54 -9.52 25.62
C PRO A 41 -17.12 -9.02 25.34
N LEU A 42 -17.02 -7.84 24.72
CA LEU A 42 -15.74 -7.18 24.46
C LEU A 42 -15.50 -6.15 25.56
N GLU A 43 -14.40 -6.28 26.27
CA GLU A 43 -13.90 -5.25 27.17
C GLU A 43 -13.00 -4.30 26.39
N GLU A 44 -13.41 -3.04 26.27
CA GLU A 44 -12.58 -1.98 25.70
C GLU A 44 -11.51 -1.58 26.71
N THR A 45 -10.31 -2.11 26.56
CA THR A 45 -9.18 -1.81 27.47
C THR A 45 -8.46 -0.52 27.08
N TYR A 46 -8.35 -0.23 25.79
CA TYR A 46 -7.71 0.97 25.27
C TYR A 46 -8.11 1.26 23.82
N VAL A 47 -8.21 2.55 23.46
CA VAL A 47 -8.56 2.99 22.10
C VAL A 47 -7.49 3.94 21.57
N ILE A 48 -7.03 3.71 20.36
CA ILE A 48 -6.13 4.62 19.62
C ILE A 48 -6.78 5.01 18.29
N GLY A 49 -6.81 6.30 18.01
CA GLY A 49 -7.22 6.84 16.72
C GLY A 49 -6.04 7.26 15.86
N THR A 50 -6.09 6.95 14.56
CA THR A 50 -5.06 7.31 13.59
C THR A 50 -5.66 7.61 12.21
N GLY A 51 -4.81 7.86 11.21
CA GLY A 51 -5.19 8.14 9.83
C GLY A 51 -5.49 9.61 9.54
N TYR A 52 -5.89 9.92 8.32
CA TYR A 52 -6.16 11.30 7.88
C TYR A 52 -7.31 11.97 8.64
N GLY A 53 -8.30 11.18 9.07
CA GLY A 53 -9.46 11.66 9.82
C GLY A 53 -9.22 11.81 11.33
N ARG A 54 -8.04 11.47 11.85
CA ARG A 54 -7.77 11.37 13.30
C ARG A 54 -8.11 12.64 14.11
N ALA A 55 -7.98 13.82 13.50
CA ALA A 55 -8.29 15.09 14.16
C ALA A 55 -9.80 15.29 14.45
N ARG A 56 -10.67 14.50 13.81
CA ARG A 56 -12.12 14.54 13.97
C ARG A 56 -12.66 13.39 14.84
N LEU A 57 -11.79 12.52 15.33
CA LEU A 57 -12.19 11.43 16.20
C LEU A 57 -12.60 11.98 17.57
N PRO A 58 -13.59 11.36 18.22
CA PRO A 58 -14.09 11.79 19.53
C PRO A 58 -13.17 11.33 20.69
N PHE A 59 -11.86 11.26 20.43
CA PHE A 59 -10.88 10.81 21.41
C PHE A 59 -10.05 11.98 21.94
N SER A 60 -9.56 11.84 23.17
CA SER A 60 -8.58 12.79 23.71
C SER A 60 -7.28 12.75 22.90
N LYS A 61 -6.48 13.81 22.97
CA LYS A 61 -5.19 13.89 22.24
C LYS A 61 -4.24 12.76 22.60
N ASP A 62 -4.34 12.24 23.82
CA ASP A 62 -3.51 11.13 24.30
C ASP A 62 -3.84 9.80 23.62
N HIS A 63 -5.00 9.72 22.99
CA HIS A 63 -5.46 8.57 22.20
C HIS A 63 -5.31 8.77 20.70
N ILE A 64 -4.68 9.86 20.25
CA ILE A 64 -4.43 10.12 18.83
C ILE A 64 -2.95 9.90 18.51
N ARG A 65 -2.69 9.10 17.47
CA ARG A 65 -1.33 8.82 17.01
C ARG A 65 -1.21 9.11 15.50
N SER A 66 0.02 9.42 15.07
CA SER A 66 0.34 9.49 13.66
C SER A 66 0.27 8.11 13.02
N GLU A 67 -0.30 8.01 11.83
CA GLU A 67 -0.33 6.76 11.07
C GLU A 67 1.08 6.22 10.78
N ILE A 68 2.08 7.09 10.64
CA ILE A 68 3.47 6.69 10.41
C ILE A 68 4.01 5.92 11.61
N LEU A 69 3.72 6.38 12.84
CA LEU A 69 4.13 5.69 14.06
C LEU A 69 3.44 4.34 14.20
N CYS A 70 2.14 4.29 13.93
CA CYS A 70 1.37 3.05 13.97
C CYS A 70 1.86 2.05 12.93
N HIS A 71 2.16 2.53 11.72
CA HIS A 71 2.63 1.71 10.62
C HIS A 71 4.03 1.13 10.88
N GLY A 72 4.96 1.96 11.36
CA GLY A 72 6.31 1.51 11.73
C GLY A 72 6.28 0.45 12.83
N LEU A 73 5.49 0.67 13.87
CA LEU A 73 5.31 -0.31 14.96
C LEU A 73 4.63 -1.59 14.45
N GLY A 74 3.59 -1.47 13.62
CA GLY A 74 2.89 -2.63 13.05
C GLY A 74 3.82 -3.50 12.20
N ALA A 75 4.64 -2.89 11.35
CA ALA A 75 5.63 -3.59 10.54
C ALA A 75 6.67 -4.31 11.41
N HIS A 76 7.13 -3.67 12.51
CA HIS A 76 8.03 -4.28 13.47
C HIS A 76 7.40 -5.47 14.22
N VAL A 77 6.13 -5.36 14.60
CA VAL A 77 5.42 -6.48 15.27
C VAL A 77 5.30 -7.68 14.35
N MET A 78 5.05 -7.46 13.05
CA MET A 78 4.99 -8.54 12.06
C MET A 78 6.37 -9.14 11.76
N TYR A 79 7.39 -8.30 11.67
CA TYR A 79 8.77 -8.65 11.36
C TYR A 79 9.70 -7.98 12.35
N PRO A 80 10.02 -8.63 13.48
CA PRO A 80 10.75 -8.00 14.60
C PRO A 80 12.14 -7.44 14.26
N ASP A 81 12.78 -7.97 13.21
CA ASP A 81 14.07 -7.48 12.75
C ASP A 81 13.97 -6.35 11.72
N THR A 82 12.76 -5.87 11.41
CA THR A 82 12.56 -4.75 10.47
C THR A 82 13.27 -3.50 10.95
N ALA A 83 14.15 -2.96 10.12
CA ALA A 83 14.83 -1.67 10.35
C ALA A 83 14.40 -0.59 9.35
N THR A 84 13.89 -0.98 8.17
CA THR A 84 13.40 -0.06 7.15
C THR A 84 12.07 -0.54 6.58
N VAL A 85 11.07 0.33 6.54
CA VAL A 85 9.78 0.07 5.93
C VAL A 85 9.60 0.97 4.71
N LEU A 86 9.18 0.39 3.59
CA LEU A 86 8.63 1.11 2.45
C LEU A 86 7.17 0.76 2.31
N ASP A 87 6.31 1.73 2.53
CA ASP A 87 4.88 1.61 2.29
C ASP A 87 4.51 2.34 1.00
N ILE A 88 3.95 1.62 0.02
CA ILE A 88 3.39 2.23 -1.19
C ILE A 88 1.89 1.99 -1.19
N GLY A 89 1.19 2.98 -0.66
CA GLY A 89 -0.27 3.03 -0.63
C GLY A 89 -0.89 3.50 -1.94
N GLY A 90 -2.22 3.60 -1.94
CA GLY A 90 -2.95 4.12 -3.09
C GLY A 90 -2.68 5.61 -3.35
N GLN A 91 -2.51 6.41 -2.32
CA GLN A 91 -2.42 7.88 -2.41
C GLN A 91 -1.07 8.45 -2.00
N ASP A 92 -0.32 7.74 -1.21
CA ASP A 92 0.96 8.18 -0.66
C ASP A 92 2.00 7.07 -0.66
N THR A 93 3.21 7.46 -0.36
CA THR A 93 4.34 6.55 -0.18
C THR A 93 5.14 7.01 1.01
N LYS A 94 5.48 6.09 1.88
CA LYS A 94 6.23 6.35 3.10
C LYS A 94 7.49 5.48 3.15
N ALA A 95 8.61 6.08 3.49
CA ALA A 95 9.84 5.40 3.86
C ALA A 95 10.10 5.67 5.33
N ILE A 96 10.12 4.64 6.16
CA ILE A 96 10.17 4.74 7.60
C ILE A 96 11.38 3.96 8.11
N GLN A 97 12.17 4.58 8.98
CA GLN A 97 13.25 3.92 9.70
C GLN A 97 12.75 3.61 11.12
N VAL A 98 12.92 2.38 11.55
CA VAL A 98 12.55 1.93 12.90
C VAL A 98 13.76 1.39 13.65
N ASP A 99 13.75 1.60 14.95
CA ASP A 99 14.76 1.05 15.85
C ASP A 99 14.45 -0.41 16.24
N PRO A 100 15.34 -1.11 16.97
CA PRO A 100 15.14 -2.50 17.36
C PRO A 100 13.94 -2.77 18.28
N VAL A 101 13.24 -1.74 18.78
CA VAL A 101 12.02 -1.86 19.58
C VAL A 101 10.77 -1.31 18.86
N GLY A 102 10.89 -1.02 17.55
CA GLY A 102 9.78 -0.59 16.71
C GLY A 102 9.45 0.91 16.77
N ILE A 103 10.32 1.72 17.38
CA ILE A 103 10.14 3.18 17.42
C ILE A 103 10.63 3.80 16.11
N VAL A 104 9.83 4.69 15.56
CA VAL A 104 10.19 5.42 14.33
C VAL A 104 11.26 6.46 14.65
N GLU A 105 12.44 6.29 14.05
CA GLU A 105 13.58 7.21 14.18
C GLU A 105 13.55 8.32 13.12
N ASN A 106 13.16 7.97 11.89
CA ASN A 106 13.12 8.90 10.76
C ASN A 106 12.08 8.44 9.76
N PHE A 107 11.53 9.38 9.01
CA PHE A 107 10.65 9.06 7.89
C PHE A 107 10.67 10.12 6.79
N GLN A 108 10.32 9.69 5.59
CA GLN A 108 10.02 10.57 4.46
C GLN A 108 8.72 10.12 3.82
N MET A 109 7.93 11.06 3.36
CA MET A 109 6.63 10.78 2.76
C MET A 109 6.44 11.58 1.46
N ASN A 110 5.74 10.96 0.51
CA ASN A 110 5.18 11.63 -0.65
C ASN A 110 3.65 11.44 -0.64
N ASP A 111 2.94 12.48 -0.28
CA ASP A 111 1.47 12.55 -0.23
C ASP A 111 0.87 13.55 -1.23
N ARG A 112 1.73 14.28 -1.96
CA ARG A 112 1.32 15.39 -2.85
C ARG A 112 1.36 15.03 -4.32
N CYS A 113 2.05 13.97 -4.70
CA CYS A 113 2.24 13.60 -6.08
C CYS A 113 1.86 12.15 -6.33
N ALA A 114 1.02 11.90 -7.33
CA ALA A 114 0.63 10.55 -7.75
C ALA A 114 1.83 9.70 -8.21
N ALA A 115 2.89 10.35 -8.70
CA ALA A 115 4.11 9.65 -9.08
C ALA A 115 4.76 9.00 -7.85
N GLY A 116 4.87 7.68 -7.87
CA GLY A 116 5.47 6.90 -6.81
C GLY A 116 4.46 6.27 -5.84
N CYS A 117 3.15 6.41 -6.05
CA CYS A 117 2.11 5.72 -5.28
C CYS A 117 1.13 4.96 -6.21
N GLY A 118 0.22 4.16 -5.63
CA GLY A 118 -0.72 3.32 -6.38
C GLY A 118 -1.62 4.08 -7.35
N ARG A 119 -1.93 5.37 -7.08
CA ARG A 119 -2.69 6.23 -7.99
C ARG A 119 -2.04 6.37 -9.38
N TYR A 120 -0.71 6.30 -9.44
CA TYR A 120 -0.01 6.27 -10.73
C TYR A 120 -0.38 5.02 -11.55
N LEU A 121 -0.43 3.85 -10.90
CA LEU A 121 -0.85 2.60 -11.56
C LEU A 121 -2.32 2.66 -11.98
N GLY A 122 -3.21 3.22 -11.14
CA GLY A 122 -4.60 3.44 -11.52
C GLY A 122 -4.75 4.27 -12.78
N TYR A 123 -4.04 5.41 -12.85
CA TYR A 123 -4.03 6.25 -14.04
C TYR A 123 -3.53 5.50 -15.30
N ILE A 124 -2.48 4.69 -15.17
CA ILE A 124 -1.97 3.88 -16.28
C ILE A 124 -2.97 2.79 -16.71
N ALA A 125 -3.68 2.19 -15.75
CA ALA A 125 -4.72 1.21 -16.04
C ALA A 125 -5.84 1.85 -16.91
N ASP A 126 -6.32 3.02 -16.51
CA ASP A 126 -7.32 3.78 -17.25
C ASP A 126 -6.83 4.14 -18.67
N GLU A 127 -5.61 4.65 -18.82
CA GLU A 127 -5.01 4.99 -20.12
C GLU A 127 -4.86 3.79 -21.05
N MET A 128 -4.66 2.59 -20.50
CA MET A 128 -4.53 1.36 -21.27
C MET A 128 -5.84 0.58 -21.43
N ASN A 129 -6.93 1.06 -20.85
CA ASN A 129 -8.21 0.36 -20.77
C ASN A 129 -8.05 -1.06 -20.18
N LEU A 130 -7.38 -1.14 -19.04
CA LEU A 130 -7.12 -2.37 -18.27
C LEU A 130 -7.64 -2.24 -16.85
N GLY A 131 -7.98 -3.36 -16.22
CA GLY A 131 -8.17 -3.41 -14.78
C GLY A 131 -6.84 -3.26 -14.04
N LEU A 132 -6.86 -2.61 -12.88
CA LEU A 132 -5.64 -2.42 -12.07
C LEU A 132 -4.96 -3.77 -11.73
N HIS A 133 -5.75 -4.82 -11.52
CA HIS A 133 -5.30 -6.18 -11.22
C HIS A 133 -4.60 -6.87 -12.42
N GLU A 134 -4.81 -6.37 -13.65
CA GLU A 134 -4.22 -6.93 -14.87
C GLU A 134 -2.82 -6.40 -15.14
N LEU A 135 -2.47 -5.21 -14.60
CA LEU A 135 -1.20 -4.55 -14.90
C LEU A 135 0.02 -5.38 -14.50
N GLY A 136 -0.01 -5.92 -13.29
CA GLY A 136 1.09 -6.73 -12.75
C GLY A 136 1.32 -8.01 -13.56
N PRO A 137 0.32 -8.89 -13.72
CA PRO A 137 0.44 -10.10 -14.53
C PRO A 137 0.87 -9.84 -15.97
N LEU A 138 0.40 -8.76 -16.59
CA LEU A 138 0.80 -8.41 -17.95
C LEU A 138 2.26 -7.94 -17.99
N ALA A 139 2.67 -7.05 -17.09
CA ALA A 139 4.05 -6.59 -16.98
C ALA A 139 5.06 -7.72 -16.73
N LEU A 140 4.66 -8.77 -16.00
CA LEU A 140 5.52 -9.92 -15.73
C LEU A 140 5.86 -10.75 -17.00
N LYS A 141 5.07 -10.61 -18.06
CA LYS A 141 5.33 -11.25 -19.37
C LYS A 141 6.36 -10.50 -20.22
N SER A 142 6.82 -9.35 -19.76
CA SER A 142 7.82 -8.53 -20.47
C SER A 142 9.09 -9.31 -20.76
N THR A 143 9.59 -9.16 -21.98
CA THR A 143 10.84 -9.77 -22.48
C THR A 143 11.93 -8.73 -22.72
N ARG A 144 11.61 -7.44 -22.63
CA ARG A 144 12.53 -6.33 -22.93
C ARG A 144 12.52 -5.30 -21.80
N ASN A 145 13.67 -4.70 -21.54
CA ASN A 145 13.78 -3.59 -20.60
C ASN A 145 13.48 -2.27 -21.30
N VAL A 146 12.24 -1.82 -21.22
CA VAL A 146 11.82 -0.49 -21.67
C VAL A 146 12.05 0.50 -20.53
N ARG A 147 12.77 1.58 -20.81
CA ARG A 147 12.96 2.67 -19.85
C ARG A 147 11.91 3.74 -20.06
N ILE A 148 11.11 3.99 -19.03
CA ILE A 148 10.18 5.12 -18.97
C ILE A 148 10.91 6.29 -18.34
N ASN A 149 10.94 7.44 -19.03
CA ASN A 149 11.68 8.62 -18.60
C ASN A 149 10.81 9.58 -17.77
N SER A 150 9.49 9.55 -17.97
CA SER A 150 8.56 10.46 -17.33
C SER A 150 8.32 10.12 -15.88
N THR A 151 8.72 11.00 -14.99
CA THR A 151 8.45 10.88 -13.55
C THR A 151 7.08 11.44 -13.15
N CYS A 152 6.51 12.32 -13.97
CA CYS A 152 5.17 12.87 -13.77
C CYS A 152 4.13 11.98 -14.43
N THR A 153 3.05 11.68 -13.74
CA THR A 153 1.96 10.81 -14.20
C THR A 153 1.37 11.28 -15.55
N VAL A 154 1.19 12.59 -15.72
CA VAL A 154 0.64 13.18 -16.96
C VAL A 154 1.57 12.93 -18.15
N PHE A 155 2.86 13.15 -17.99
CA PHE A 155 3.84 12.92 -19.04
C PHE A 155 4.06 11.44 -19.31
N ALA A 156 3.94 10.58 -18.27
CA ALA A 156 4.00 9.14 -18.44
C ALA A 156 2.87 8.61 -19.35
N GLY A 157 1.66 9.16 -19.23
CA GLY A 157 0.55 8.84 -20.14
C GLY A 157 0.83 9.23 -21.58
N ALA A 158 1.45 10.39 -21.83
CA ALA A 158 1.86 10.79 -23.16
C ALA A 158 2.95 9.85 -23.71
N GLU A 159 4.00 9.59 -22.94
CA GLU A 159 5.07 8.65 -23.32
C GLU A 159 4.53 7.24 -23.60
N LEU A 160 3.55 6.77 -22.81
CA LEU A 160 2.85 5.51 -23.03
C LEU A 160 2.19 5.45 -24.41
N ARG A 161 1.39 6.48 -24.77
CA ARG A 161 0.71 6.53 -26.05
C ARG A 161 1.69 6.58 -27.22
N ASP A 162 2.76 7.35 -27.10
CA ASP A 162 3.82 7.44 -28.12
C ASP A 162 4.47 6.08 -28.36
N ARG A 163 4.83 5.36 -27.29
CA ARG A 163 5.44 4.03 -27.39
C ARG A 163 4.50 2.98 -28.01
N LEU A 164 3.22 3.02 -27.62
CA LEU A 164 2.20 2.16 -28.24
C LEU A 164 2.05 2.45 -29.74
N SER A 165 2.09 3.72 -30.15
CA SER A 165 2.02 4.11 -31.56
C SER A 165 3.25 3.65 -32.39
N LEU A 166 4.38 3.51 -31.72
CA LEU A 166 5.62 2.94 -32.30
C LEU A 166 5.61 1.40 -32.35
N GLY A 167 4.55 0.75 -31.88
CA GLY A 167 4.39 -0.71 -31.88
C GLY A 167 5.16 -1.43 -30.80
N GLU A 168 5.60 -0.74 -29.73
CA GLU A 168 6.19 -1.40 -28.56
C GLU A 168 5.15 -2.27 -27.85
N ALA A 169 5.58 -3.42 -27.34
CA ALA A 169 4.70 -4.36 -26.64
C ALA A 169 4.18 -3.76 -25.33
N ARG A 170 2.89 -3.95 -25.06
CA ARG A 170 2.24 -3.44 -23.84
C ARG A 170 2.92 -3.95 -22.57
N GLU A 171 3.33 -5.21 -22.56
CA GLU A 171 4.02 -5.89 -21.48
C GLU A 171 5.33 -5.19 -21.13
N ASP A 172 6.10 -4.82 -22.14
CA ASP A 172 7.40 -4.18 -21.98
C ASP A 172 7.25 -2.75 -21.43
N ILE A 173 6.27 -2.00 -21.96
CA ILE A 173 5.93 -0.66 -21.48
C ILE A 173 5.49 -0.72 -20.01
N LEU A 174 4.59 -1.66 -19.69
CA LEU A 174 4.10 -1.83 -18.31
C LEU A 174 5.22 -2.20 -17.34
N ALA A 175 6.14 -3.07 -17.73
CA ALA A 175 7.30 -3.40 -16.90
C ALA A 175 8.17 -2.17 -16.63
N GLY A 176 8.39 -1.33 -17.66
CA GLY A 176 9.10 -0.06 -17.52
C GLY A 176 8.39 0.92 -16.58
N LEU A 177 7.07 1.00 -16.64
CA LEU A 177 6.25 1.83 -15.75
C LEU A 177 6.32 1.36 -14.29
N HIS A 178 6.26 0.05 -14.04
CA HIS A 178 6.46 -0.50 -12.68
C HIS A 178 7.86 -0.17 -12.16
N ARG A 179 8.90 -0.30 -12.98
CA ARG A 179 10.25 0.10 -12.58
C ARG A 179 10.33 1.61 -12.26
N ALA A 180 9.68 2.47 -13.04
CA ALA A 180 9.70 3.92 -12.83
C ALA A 180 9.03 4.33 -11.52
N ILE A 181 7.89 3.72 -11.14
CA ILE A 181 7.24 4.00 -9.85
C ILE A 181 8.13 3.57 -8.68
N ILE A 182 8.76 2.42 -8.76
CA ILE A 182 9.65 1.94 -7.70
C ILE A 182 10.91 2.81 -7.59
N LEU A 183 11.51 3.23 -8.71
CA LEU A 183 12.62 4.19 -8.68
C LEU A 183 12.25 5.49 -7.96
N ARG A 184 11.02 5.96 -8.16
CA ARG A 184 10.52 7.13 -7.45
C ARG A 184 10.39 6.88 -5.94
N ALA A 185 9.85 5.73 -5.54
CA ALA A 185 9.79 5.33 -4.14
C ALA A 185 11.17 5.20 -3.51
N MET A 186 12.15 4.63 -4.22
CA MET A 186 13.53 4.53 -3.74
C MET A 186 14.19 5.90 -3.53
N SER A 187 13.80 6.93 -4.28
CA SER A 187 14.28 8.30 -4.01
C SER A 187 13.82 8.85 -2.65
N ILE A 188 12.69 8.35 -2.15
CA ILE A 188 12.16 8.69 -0.82
C ILE A 188 12.94 7.92 0.24
N LEU A 189 13.24 6.63 0.00
CA LEU A 189 14.11 5.81 0.85
C LEU A 189 15.47 6.44 1.06
N SER A 190 16.12 6.89 -0.01
CA SER A 190 17.44 7.57 0.10
C SER A 190 17.41 8.77 1.03
N ARG A 191 16.31 9.53 1.02
CA ARG A 191 16.14 10.70 1.89
C ARG A 191 15.81 10.36 3.35
N SER A 192 15.25 9.18 3.59
CA SER A 192 14.97 8.70 4.96
C SER A 192 16.18 8.08 5.65
N GLY A 193 17.30 7.90 4.93
CA GLY A 193 18.52 7.28 5.46
C GLY A 193 18.94 6.01 4.71
N GLY A 194 18.30 5.71 3.57
CA GLY A 194 18.58 4.52 2.77
C GLY A 194 17.89 3.26 3.30
N ILE A 195 18.46 2.10 2.96
CA ILE A 195 17.97 0.80 3.41
C ILE A 195 18.91 0.25 4.48
N ARG A 196 18.36 -0.07 5.64
CA ARG A 196 18.96 -0.91 6.66
C ARG A 196 18.31 -2.28 6.61
N ASP A 197 19.06 -3.33 6.78
CA ASP A 197 18.55 -4.70 6.82
C ASP A 197 17.94 -4.98 8.22
N GLN A 198 16.75 -5.55 8.36
CA GLN A 198 15.89 -6.06 7.31
C GLN A 198 14.94 -4.97 6.77
N PHE A 199 14.53 -5.17 5.53
CA PHE A 199 13.63 -4.26 4.82
C PHE A 199 12.24 -4.89 4.68
N THR A 200 11.20 -4.12 5.00
CA THR A 200 9.80 -4.56 4.87
C THR A 200 9.06 -3.69 3.85
N PHE A 201 8.41 -4.35 2.90
CA PHE A 201 7.60 -3.71 1.86
C PHE A 201 6.12 -3.95 2.11
N THR A 202 5.35 -2.86 2.24
CA THR A 202 3.93 -2.86 2.60
C THR A 202 3.10 -1.98 1.66
N GLY A 203 1.80 -1.92 1.93
CA GLY A 203 0.83 -1.15 1.15
C GLY A 203 0.27 -1.92 -0.04
N GLY A 204 -0.82 -1.40 -0.61
CA GLY A 204 -1.53 -2.08 -1.70
C GLY A 204 -0.68 -2.41 -2.93
N VAL A 205 0.41 -1.67 -3.17
CA VAL A 205 1.33 -1.94 -4.29
C VAL A 205 2.21 -3.16 -4.02
N ALA A 206 2.39 -3.58 -2.77
CA ALA A 206 3.09 -4.82 -2.43
C ALA A 206 2.38 -6.09 -2.94
N ASN A 207 1.07 -6.01 -3.24
CA ASN A 207 0.32 -7.08 -3.91
C ASN A 207 0.60 -7.19 -5.41
N ASN A 208 1.27 -6.21 -6.00
CA ASN A 208 1.56 -6.22 -7.42
C ASN A 208 2.91 -6.91 -7.69
N GLY A 209 2.88 -8.14 -8.22
CA GLY A 209 4.07 -8.94 -8.47
C GLY A 209 5.12 -8.28 -9.38
N ALA A 210 4.72 -7.42 -10.33
CA ALA A 210 5.66 -6.68 -11.17
C ALA A 210 6.36 -5.56 -10.38
N ALA A 211 5.65 -4.89 -9.49
CA ALA A 211 6.24 -3.91 -8.58
C ALA A 211 7.23 -4.57 -7.61
N VAL A 212 6.84 -5.72 -7.04
CA VAL A 212 7.72 -6.54 -6.18
C VAL A 212 8.98 -6.97 -6.92
N LYS A 213 8.84 -7.47 -8.15
CA LYS A 213 9.99 -7.85 -9.00
C LYS A 213 10.93 -6.66 -9.25
N ALA A 214 10.37 -5.51 -9.62
CA ALA A 214 11.13 -4.29 -9.86
C ALA A 214 11.83 -3.80 -8.59
N LEU A 215 11.16 -3.85 -7.43
CA LEU A 215 11.73 -3.48 -6.14
C LEU A 215 12.93 -4.38 -5.78
N LYS A 216 12.74 -5.69 -5.82
CA LYS A 216 13.81 -6.66 -5.51
C LYS A 216 15.04 -6.44 -6.39
N GLN A 217 14.81 -6.22 -7.69
CA GLN A 217 15.89 -5.95 -8.63
C GLN A 217 16.62 -4.65 -8.30
N LEU A 218 15.90 -3.56 -8.06
CA LEU A 218 16.48 -2.25 -7.75
C LEU A 218 17.21 -2.23 -6.40
N ILE A 219 16.68 -2.93 -5.39
CA ILE A 219 17.38 -3.08 -4.10
C ILE A 219 18.70 -3.81 -4.32
N LYS A 220 18.68 -4.94 -5.04
CA LYS A 220 19.89 -5.69 -5.35
C LYS A 220 20.94 -4.87 -6.12
N GLU A 221 20.50 -4.08 -7.10
CA GLU A 221 21.37 -3.21 -7.90
C GLU A 221 22.04 -2.10 -7.07
N ASN A 222 21.36 -1.55 -6.06
CA ASN A 222 21.81 -0.35 -5.36
C ASN A 222 22.32 -0.60 -3.94
N TYR A 223 21.85 -1.67 -3.28
CA TYR A 223 22.14 -1.98 -1.87
C TYR A 223 22.71 -3.38 -1.66
N GLY A 224 22.76 -4.21 -2.70
CA GLY A 224 23.22 -5.61 -2.59
C GLY A 224 22.14 -6.54 -2.07
N ASP A 225 22.59 -7.57 -1.34
CA ASP A 225 21.67 -8.57 -0.78
C ASP A 225 21.09 -8.06 0.54
N VAL A 226 19.79 -7.81 0.54
CA VAL A 226 18.98 -7.33 1.66
C VAL A 226 17.85 -8.31 1.88
N THR A 227 17.54 -8.65 3.12
CA THR A 227 16.36 -9.44 3.47
C THR A 227 15.10 -8.60 3.25
N ILE A 228 14.20 -9.05 2.37
CA ILE A 228 12.98 -8.33 2.01
C ILE A 228 11.77 -9.10 2.52
N ASN A 229 11.11 -8.53 3.51
CA ASN A 229 9.87 -9.03 4.08
C ASN A 229 8.68 -8.47 3.29
N ILE A 230 7.80 -9.33 2.83
CA ILE A 230 6.54 -8.98 2.16
C ILE A 230 5.48 -9.95 2.67
N ASP A 231 4.38 -9.43 3.21
CA ASP A 231 3.25 -10.26 3.57
C ASP A 231 2.50 -10.67 2.31
N PRO A 232 2.29 -11.98 2.05
CA PRO A 232 1.59 -12.46 0.86
C PRO A 232 0.11 -12.04 0.84
N ASP A 233 -0.49 -11.87 2.00
CA ASP A 233 -1.91 -11.49 2.14
C ASP A 233 -2.09 -9.97 2.27
N SER A 234 -1.03 -9.23 2.57
CA SER A 234 -0.91 -7.76 2.69
C SER A 234 -2.05 -7.05 3.46
N ILE A 235 -2.63 -7.78 4.43
CA ILE A 235 -3.83 -7.37 5.16
C ILE A 235 -3.49 -6.42 6.33
N TYR A 236 -2.22 -6.33 6.69
CA TYR A 236 -1.79 -5.77 7.98
C TYR A 236 -1.19 -4.36 7.90
N THR A 237 -1.47 -3.65 6.83
CA THR A 237 -0.94 -2.29 6.67
C THR A 237 -2.02 -1.24 6.50
#